data_40fe0668d43e91a62ac0ca8be2048c87
#
_entry.id   40fe0668d43e91a62ac0ca8be2048c87
#
_cell.length_a   1.000
_cell.length_b   1.000
_cell.length_c   1.000
_cell.angle_alpha   90.00
_cell.angle_beta   90.00
_cell.angle_gamma   90.00
#
_symmetry.space_group_name_H-M   'P 1'
#
loop_
_entity.id
_entity.type
_entity.pdbx_description
1 polymer ?
#
loop_
_entity_poly.entity_id
_entity_poly.type
_entity_poly.pdbx_seq_one_letter_code
_entity_poly.pdbx_strand_id
1 'polypeptide(L)'
;MSITPRFTTAAKHTLKTSRLVARSRGVPQADHLDILLAALAVGTEIHPTMPIPTPRTLWDSLRHPIGFTPHAQSLVRTVATQATTDITPRDLGLAVLRLKEPEVVDKLDDMGLSVDQCTAAFN
;
A
#
# COMPACT_ATOMS: atom_id res chain seq x y z
N MET A 1 2.94 11.68 -29.16
CA MET A 1 2.10 11.98 -28.00
C MET A 1 2.58 11.18 -26.81
N SER A 2 2.96 11.85 -25.74
CA SER A 2 3.32 11.15 -24.51
C SER A 2 2.05 10.78 -23.77
N ILE A 3 1.88 9.48 -23.47
CA ILE A 3 0.77 9.01 -22.65
C ILE A 3 1.21 9.11 -21.20
N THR A 4 0.51 9.91 -20.41
CA THR A 4 0.78 10.00 -18.99
C THR A 4 0.18 8.77 -18.31
N PRO A 5 0.98 7.95 -17.59
CA PRO A 5 0.45 6.82 -16.87
C PRO A 5 -0.59 7.28 -15.84
N ARG A 6 -1.63 6.49 -15.68
CA ARG A 6 -2.71 6.77 -14.74
C ARG A 6 -2.81 5.65 -13.72
N PHE A 7 -3.28 5.99 -12.54
CA PHE A 7 -3.60 4.99 -11.55
C PHE A 7 -4.88 4.26 -11.98
N THR A 8 -4.82 2.93 -12.04
CA THR A 8 -6.02 2.13 -12.29
C THR A 8 -7.00 2.29 -11.12
N THR A 9 -8.25 1.89 -11.33
CA THR A 9 -9.24 1.89 -10.24
C THR A 9 -8.75 1.06 -9.07
N ALA A 10 -8.14 -0.10 -9.33
CA ALA A 10 -7.58 -0.96 -8.29
C ALA A 10 -6.43 -0.27 -7.54
N ALA A 11 -5.56 0.47 -8.24
CA ALA A 11 -4.47 1.21 -7.60
C ALA A 11 -5.01 2.34 -6.72
N LYS A 12 -6.02 3.07 -7.19
CA LYS A 12 -6.69 4.10 -6.39
C LYS A 12 -7.31 3.50 -5.14
N HIS A 13 -7.94 2.34 -5.28
CA HIS A 13 -8.52 1.60 -4.16
C HIS A 13 -7.43 1.16 -3.18
N THR A 14 -6.28 0.73 -3.69
CA THR A 14 -5.12 0.39 -2.86
C THR A 14 -4.68 1.58 -2.01
N LEU A 15 -4.55 2.76 -2.59
CA LEU A 15 -4.14 3.95 -1.86
C LEU A 15 -5.17 4.34 -0.81
N LYS A 16 -6.45 4.23 -1.12
CA LYS A 16 -7.53 4.48 -0.18
C LYS A 16 -7.49 3.47 0.98
N THR A 17 -7.31 2.20 0.66
CA THR A 17 -7.21 1.12 1.65
C THR A 17 -5.99 1.31 2.55
N SER A 18 -4.86 1.80 1.99
CA SER A 18 -3.65 2.11 2.77
C SER A 18 -3.95 3.06 3.93
N ARG A 19 -4.77 4.07 3.67
CA ARG A 19 -5.13 5.05 4.71
C ARG A 19 -6.00 4.41 5.80
N LEU A 20 -6.90 3.49 5.42
CA LEU A 20 -7.69 2.75 6.39
C LEU A 20 -6.83 1.80 7.22
N VAL A 21 -5.87 1.13 6.60
CA VAL A 21 -4.91 0.26 7.30
C VAL A 21 -4.12 1.08 8.32
N ALA A 22 -3.61 2.23 7.92
CA ALA A 22 -2.85 3.11 8.81
C ALA A 22 -3.69 3.54 10.01
N ARG A 23 -4.93 3.94 9.77
CA ARG A 23 -5.83 4.32 10.85
C ARG A 23 -6.10 3.15 11.81
N SER A 24 -6.31 1.97 11.26
CA SER A 24 -6.54 0.76 12.07
C SER A 24 -5.33 0.38 12.91
N ARG A 25 -4.13 0.68 12.43
CA ARG A 25 -2.88 0.46 13.16
C ARG A 25 -2.62 1.56 14.19
N GLY A 26 -3.40 2.62 14.20
CA GLY A 26 -3.22 3.73 15.13
C GLY A 26 -2.08 4.67 14.77
N VAL A 27 -1.61 4.65 13.52
CA VAL A 27 -0.55 5.57 13.07
C VAL A 27 -1.16 6.83 12.44
N PRO A 28 -0.49 7.98 12.55
CA PRO A 28 -1.06 9.24 12.09
C PRO A 28 -1.05 9.43 10.57
N GLN A 29 -0.23 8.67 9.85
CA GLN A 29 -0.12 8.76 8.39
C GLN A 29 0.19 7.39 7.81
N ALA A 30 -0.30 7.14 6.60
CA ALA A 30 0.01 5.90 5.87
C ALA A 30 1.46 5.91 5.38
N ASP A 31 2.15 4.81 5.56
CA ASP A 31 3.54 4.64 5.16
C ASP A 31 3.69 3.42 4.25
N HIS A 32 4.91 3.06 3.90
CA HIS A 32 5.23 1.97 2.97
C HIS A 32 4.53 0.67 3.34
N LEU A 33 4.55 0.29 4.61
CA LEU A 33 3.91 -0.95 5.06
C LEU A 33 2.40 -0.93 4.76
N ASP A 34 1.75 0.20 4.99
CA ASP A 34 0.31 0.33 4.75
C ASP A 34 -0.02 0.17 3.27
N ILE A 35 0.83 0.74 2.40
CA ILE A 35 0.69 0.60 0.95
C ILE A 35 0.87 -0.86 0.53
N LEU A 36 1.88 -1.53 1.07
CA LEU A 36 2.16 -2.93 0.76
C LEU A 36 1.00 -3.84 1.19
N LEU A 37 0.52 -3.68 2.41
CA LEU A 37 -0.59 -4.50 2.92
C LEU A 37 -1.85 -4.30 2.10
N ALA A 38 -2.14 -3.05 1.73
CA ALA A 38 -3.28 -2.73 0.89
C ALA A 38 -3.12 -3.31 -0.51
N ALA A 39 -1.92 -3.23 -1.10
CA ALA A 39 -1.64 -3.79 -2.41
C ALA A 39 -1.81 -5.31 -2.43
N LEU A 40 -1.37 -6.00 -1.38
CA LEU A 40 -1.57 -7.44 -1.24
C LEU A 40 -3.06 -7.78 -1.16
N ALA A 41 -3.82 -7.05 -0.36
CA ALA A 41 -5.24 -7.31 -0.17
C ALA A 41 -6.06 -7.03 -1.43
N VAL A 42 -5.72 -6.00 -2.20
CA VAL A 42 -6.46 -5.61 -3.40
C VAL A 42 -5.99 -6.35 -4.64
N GLY A 43 -4.69 -6.54 -4.78
CA GLY A 43 -4.09 -7.02 -6.02
C GLY A 43 -3.66 -8.48 -6.05
N THR A 44 -3.78 -9.21 -4.92
CA THR A 44 -3.37 -10.62 -4.85
C THR A 44 -4.36 -11.45 -4.05
N GLU A 45 -4.12 -12.76 -4.01
CA GLU A 45 -4.89 -13.69 -3.19
C GLU A 45 -4.40 -13.74 -1.74
N ILE A 46 -3.29 -13.08 -1.43
CA ILE A 46 -2.79 -12.98 -0.06
C ILE A 46 -3.63 -11.96 0.69
N HIS A 47 -4.24 -12.39 1.77
CA HIS A 47 -5.00 -11.52 2.65
C HIS A 47 -4.27 -11.42 3.98
N PRO A 48 -3.39 -10.41 4.14
CA PRO A 48 -2.68 -10.22 5.40
C PRO A 48 -3.68 -10.04 6.55
N THR A 49 -3.33 -10.56 7.72
CA THR A 49 -4.13 -10.33 8.92
C THR A 49 -4.02 -8.84 9.27
N MET A 50 -5.03 -8.09 8.88
CA MET A 50 -5.09 -6.66 9.16
C MET A 50 -6.16 -6.40 10.22
N PRO A 51 -5.97 -5.36 11.06
CA PRO A 51 -7.05 -4.94 11.95
C PRO A 51 -8.29 -4.59 11.12
N ILE A 52 -9.44 -5.13 11.51
CA ILE A 52 -10.70 -4.80 10.84
C ILE A 52 -11.11 -3.40 11.27
N PRO A 53 -11.31 -2.45 10.32
CA PRO A 53 -11.76 -1.12 10.70
C PRO A 53 -13.10 -1.18 11.41
N THR A 54 -13.19 -0.54 12.58
CA THR A 54 -14.45 -0.42 13.29
C THR A 54 -15.31 0.64 12.60
N PRO A 55 -16.64 0.64 12.84
CA PRO A 55 -17.49 1.73 12.32
C PRO A 55 -16.97 3.11 12.72
N ARG A 56 -16.46 3.24 13.95
CA ARG A 56 -15.88 4.50 14.43
C ARG A 56 -14.64 4.89 13.61
N THR A 57 -13.78 3.92 13.31
CA THR A 57 -12.60 4.15 12.47
C THR A 57 -12.99 4.64 11.09
N LEU A 58 -14.03 4.03 10.49
CA LEU A 58 -14.53 4.45 9.19
C LEU A 58 -15.08 5.88 9.23
N TRP A 59 -15.85 6.21 10.27
CA TRP A 59 -16.35 7.56 10.48
C TRP A 59 -15.22 8.58 10.62
N ASP A 60 -14.20 8.27 11.43
CA ASP A 60 -13.05 9.15 11.61
C ASP A 60 -12.31 9.35 10.29
N SER A 61 -12.21 8.30 9.47
CA SER A 61 -11.56 8.40 8.16
C SER A 61 -12.30 9.33 7.20
N LEU A 62 -13.62 9.37 7.30
CA LEU A 62 -14.43 10.29 6.49
C LEU A 62 -14.32 11.73 6.97
N ARG A 63 -14.24 11.94 8.28
CA ARG A 63 -14.18 13.28 8.89
C ARG A 63 -12.77 13.85 8.93
N HIS A 64 -11.77 12.99 9.14
CA HIS A 64 -10.37 13.37 9.29
C HIS A 64 -9.50 12.44 8.44
N PRO A 65 -9.47 12.64 7.10
CA PRO A 65 -8.68 11.78 6.23
C PRO A 65 -7.21 11.79 6.65
N ILE A 66 -6.61 10.58 6.69
CA ILE A 66 -5.18 10.43 6.90
C ILE A 66 -4.45 10.65 5.58
N GLY A 67 -3.37 11.40 5.60
CA GLY A 67 -2.47 11.54 4.47
C GLY A 67 -1.39 10.47 4.46
N PHE A 68 -0.45 10.60 3.53
CA PHE A 68 0.72 9.74 3.43
C PHE A 68 1.94 10.43 4.01
N THR A 69 2.87 9.64 4.59
CA THR A 69 4.16 10.17 5.02
C THR A 69 4.91 10.73 3.81
N PRO A 70 5.88 11.66 4.01
CA PRO A 70 6.74 12.12 2.91
C PRO A 70 7.42 10.98 2.16
N HIS A 71 7.85 9.93 2.87
CA HIS A 71 8.43 8.72 2.27
C HIS A 71 7.44 8.03 1.34
N ALA A 72 6.21 7.81 1.81
CA ALA A 72 5.17 7.16 1.01
C ALA A 72 4.79 8.01 -0.21
N GLN A 73 4.70 9.33 -0.04
CA GLN A 73 4.44 10.25 -1.14
C GLN A 73 5.54 10.16 -2.21
N SER A 74 6.81 10.12 -1.77
CA SER A 74 7.95 9.98 -2.67
C SER A 74 7.90 8.65 -3.43
N LEU A 75 7.54 7.57 -2.74
CA LEU A 75 7.40 6.25 -3.37
C LEU A 75 6.34 6.30 -4.49
N VAL A 76 5.16 6.81 -4.18
CA VAL A 76 4.06 6.89 -5.15
C VAL A 76 4.46 7.76 -6.35
N ARG A 77 5.11 8.89 -6.08
CA ARG A 77 5.60 9.78 -7.14
C ARG A 77 6.64 9.09 -8.00
N THR A 78 7.57 8.34 -7.41
CA THR A 78 8.60 7.60 -8.14
C THR A 78 7.96 6.54 -9.03
N VAL A 79 6.99 5.79 -8.51
CA VAL A 79 6.25 4.80 -9.29
C VAL A 79 5.57 5.47 -10.48
N ALA A 80 4.91 6.60 -10.26
CA ALA A 80 4.22 7.34 -11.31
C ALA A 80 5.19 7.85 -12.38
N THR A 81 6.38 8.30 -11.97
CA THR A 81 7.39 8.82 -12.88
C THR A 81 8.03 7.73 -13.73
N GLN A 82 8.26 6.55 -13.14
CA GLN A 82 8.93 5.44 -13.82
C GLN A 82 7.98 4.54 -14.60
N ALA A 83 6.67 4.67 -14.39
CA ALA A 83 5.70 3.80 -15.04
C ALA A 83 5.63 4.09 -16.53
N THR A 84 5.62 3.04 -17.34
CA THR A 84 5.42 3.11 -18.80
C THR A 84 4.01 2.72 -19.21
N THR A 85 3.27 2.13 -18.28
CA THR A 85 1.87 1.72 -18.45
C THR A 85 1.08 2.21 -17.24
N ASP A 86 -0.22 1.98 -17.24
CA ASP A 86 -1.06 2.34 -16.10
C ASP A 86 -0.57 1.66 -14.82
N ILE A 87 -0.66 2.39 -13.72
CA ILE A 87 -0.15 1.94 -12.42
C ILE A 87 -1.17 1.02 -11.76
N THR A 88 -0.71 -0.17 -11.37
CA THR A 88 -1.53 -1.21 -10.75
C THR A 88 -1.11 -1.39 -9.28
N PRO A 89 -1.91 -2.10 -8.45
CA PRO A 89 -1.49 -2.45 -7.10
C PRO A 89 -0.15 -3.19 -7.06
N ARG A 90 0.10 -4.03 -8.09
CA ARG A 90 1.38 -4.73 -8.25
C ARG A 90 2.55 -3.76 -8.28
N ASP A 91 2.44 -2.69 -9.06
CA ASP A 91 3.51 -1.69 -9.19
C ASP A 91 3.80 -1.04 -7.83
N LEU A 92 2.77 -0.70 -7.08
CA LEU A 92 2.92 -0.10 -5.76
C LEU A 92 3.55 -1.08 -4.76
N GLY A 93 3.04 -2.30 -4.72
CA GLY A 93 3.54 -3.32 -3.79
C GLY A 93 4.98 -3.71 -4.09
N LEU A 94 5.33 -3.93 -5.35
CA LEU A 94 6.70 -4.28 -5.74
C LEU A 94 7.67 -3.13 -5.45
N ALA A 95 7.24 -1.88 -5.60
CA ALA A 95 8.08 -0.73 -5.26
C ALA A 95 8.44 -0.72 -3.79
N VAL A 96 7.49 -1.02 -2.89
CA VAL A 96 7.77 -1.14 -1.46
C VAL A 96 8.73 -2.29 -1.17
N LEU A 97 8.49 -3.45 -1.78
CA LEU A 97 9.33 -4.63 -1.57
C LEU A 97 10.77 -4.41 -2.04
N ARG A 98 10.96 -3.67 -3.12
CA ARG A 98 12.29 -3.38 -3.66
C ARG A 98 13.14 -2.50 -2.74
N LEU A 99 12.51 -1.71 -1.89
CA LEU A 99 13.23 -0.88 -0.93
C LEU A 99 13.87 -1.71 0.18
N LYS A 100 13.34 -2.90 0.45
CA LYS A 100 13.86 -3.83 1.48
C LYS A 100 14.08 -3.15 2.83
N GLU A 101 13.16 -2.29 3.22
CA GLU A 101 13.26 -1.59 4.49
C GLU A 101 13.13 -2.57 5.65
N PRO A 102 14.05 -2.55 6.65
CA PRO A 102 13.99 -3.49 7.77
C PRO A 102 12.66 -3.48 8.52
N GLU A 103 12.06 -2.31 8.70
CA GLU A 103 10.78 -2.17 9.39
C GLU A 103 9.67 -2.92 8.65
N VAL A 104 9.65 -2.84 7.33
CA VAL A 104 8.66 -3.54 6.51
C VAL A 104 8.90 -5.04 6.58
N VAL A 105 10.16 -5.47 6.43
CA VAL A 105 10.54 -6.89 6.49
C VAL A 105 10.16 -7.49 7.83
N ASP A 106 10.48 -6.82 8.93
CA ASP A 106 10.18 -7.29 10.28
C ASP A 106 8.67 -7.42 10.51
N LYS A 107 7.89 -6.47 10.03
CA LYS A 107 6.44 -6.52 10.18
C LYS A 107 5.82 -7.64 9.35
N LEU A 108 6.35 -7.91 8.16
CA LEU A 108 5.91 -9.04 7.35
C LEU A 108 6.20 -10.36 8.07
N ASP A 109 7.40 -10.50 8.64
CA ASP A 109 7.77 -11.68 9.40
C ASP A 109 6.80 -11.89 10.58
N ASP A 110 6.43 -10.83 11.30
CA ASP A 110 5.46 -10.89 12.40
C ASP A 110 4.10 -11.41 11.92
N MET A 111 3.76 -11.17 10.66
CA MET A 111 2.52 -11.64 10.04
C MET A 111 2.63 -13.03 9.41
N GLY A 112 3.80 -13.65 9.49
CA GLY A 112 4.04 -14.94 8.87
C GLY A 112 4.25 -14.85 7.35
N LEU A 113 4.61 -13.67 6.84
CA LEU A 113 4.86 -13.45 5.42
C LEU A 113 6.33 -13.19 5.18
N SER A 114 6.84 -13.64 4.03
CA SER A 114 8.19 -13.31 3.59
C SER A 114 8.14 -12.36 2.41
N VAL A 115 9.23 -11.62 2.19
CA VAL A 115 9.38 -10.76 1.02
C VAL A 115 9.22 -11.59 -0.26
N ASP A 116 9.79 -12.80 -0.28
CA ASP A 116 9.70 -13.68 -1.44
C ASP A 116 8.28 -14.12 -1.73
N GLN A 117 7.49 -14.46 -0.69
CA GLN A 117 6.07 -14.80 -0.86
C GLN A 117 5.29 -13.63 -1.43
N CYS A 118 5.52 -12.42 -0.92
CA CYS A 118 4.84 -11.23 -1.41
C CYS A 118 5.22 -10.92 -2.85
N THR A 119 6.51 -11.02 -3.18
CA THR A 119 7.00 -10.80 -4.54
C THR A 119 6.38 -11.80 -5.51
N ALA A 120 6.34 -13.07 -5.12
CA ALA A 120 5.74 -14.11 -5.96
C ALA A 120 4.23 -13.87 -6.18
N ALA A 121 3.53 -13.38 -5.17
CA ALA A 121 2.10 -13.10 -5.29
C ALA A 121 1.82 -12.00 -6.30
N PHE A 122 2.70 -11.02 -6.45
CA PHE A 122 2.56 -9.94 -7.43
C PHE A 122 3.01 -10.36 -8.84
N ASN A 123 3.73 -11.43 -8.97
CA ASN A 123 4.15 -11.97 -10.26
C ASN A 123 3.14 -13.02 -10.73
#